data_b3cca0b8188ab4dbfe809ad7083a6dd2
#
_entry.id   b3cca0b8188ab4dbfe809ad7083a6dd2
#
_cell.length_a   1.000
_cell.length_b   1.000
_cell.length_c   1.000
_cell.angle_alpha   90.00
_cell.angle_beta   90.00
_cell.angle_gamma   90.00
#
_symmetry.space_group_name_H-M   'P 1'
#
loop_
_entity.id
_entity.type
_entity.pdbx_description
1 polymer ?
#
loop_
_entity_poly.entity_id
_entity_poly.type
_entity_poly.pdbx_seq_one_letter_code
_entity_poly.pdbx_strand_id
1 'polypeptide(L)'
;MKRVLGVSLLLVCLLHIAGCSVEKPTQNIAYTELGVPSSSRYPDGIRARCPWDMIVWEGNLYIGGGDYDTNAGPVDIWAYNLETNTWHNSGTVPDEEVFRFRIIEDGLIAPGIDSTEDWTYGNYYELVNGEWTKHRTIPSGVHNFDMVEFDGWLFCGLGVPTGKYPIARSGDNGKTFSAVEMYKNGVPIDTSGSEFVRVYDLFVFEDALYAAFYYGDSELVYDLYRYEDGIFVFDNQWYQKIHQVKFSNHIIGGKVEYKGHMFFTTGYLYATDDMANFTRVVFPNDPVVYDIGVYNDSLYVLCGEKKEDGTYTISVWKKGNQKVTSFSELFNFSYEIPPLSLTWHDSTFYIGMGDASEVQEKNGMVLRVDYDG
;
A
#
# COMPACT_ATOMS: atom_id res chain seq x y z
N MET A 1 -65.69 -53.79 -14.44
CA MET A 1 -65.35 -52.37 -14.19
C MET A 1 -64.87 -52.23 -12.76
N LYS A 2 -63.60 -52.17 -12.53
CA LYS A 2 -63.02 -51.88 -11.21
C LYS A 2 -62.10 -50.67 -11.40
N ARG A 3 -62.41 -49.52 -10.78
CA ARG A 3 -61.61 -48.32 -10.72
C ARG A 3 -60.52 -48.53 -9.66
N VAL A 4 -59.24 -48.32 -10.05
CA VAL A 4 -58.12 -48.23 -9.16
C VAL A 4 -57.83 -46.75 -8.92
N LEU A 5 -58.00 -46.33 -7.67
CA LEU A 5 -57.55 -44.99 -7.21
C LEU A 5 -56.04 -45.05 -6.99
N GLY A 6 -55.29 -44.23 -7.76
CA GLY A 6 -53.91 -43.99 -7.50
C GLY A 6 -53.75 -42.83 -6.47
N VAL A 7 -53.18 -43.16 -5.33
CA VAL A 7 -52.74 -42.17 -4.32
C VAL A 7 -51.34 -41.70 -4.69
N SER A 8 -51.21 -40.44 -5.15
CA SER A 8 -49.91 -39.81 -5.33
C SER A 8 -49.36 -39.30 -3.98
N LEU A 9 -48.32 -39.93 -3.51
CA LEU A 9 -47.58 -39.48 -2.34
C LEU A 9 -46.63 -38.34 -2.75
N LEU A 10 -46.96 -37.12 -2.38
CA LEU A 10 -46.09 -35.93 -2.56
C LEU A 10 -45.04 -35.93 -1.47
N LEU A 11 -43.78 -36.31 -1.80
CA LEU A 11 -42.65 -36.25 -0.91
C LEU A 11 -42.14 -34.78 -0.91
N VAL A 12 -42.45 -34.03 0.12
CA VAL A 12 -41.91 -32.70 0.37
C VAL A 12 -40.56 -32.87 1.03
N CYS A 13 -39.47 -32.73 0.24
CA CYS A 13 -38.10 -32.60 0.78
C CYS A 13 -37.95 -31.21 1.41
N LEU A 14 -38.07 -31.11 2.69
CA LEU A 14 -37.61 -29.96 3.48
C LEU A 14 -36.08 -29.94 3.48
N LEU A 15 -35.50 -29.15 2.57
CA LEU A 15 -34.08 -28.74 2.65
C LEU A 15 -33.92 -27.81 3.88
N HIS A 16 -33.38 -28.35 4.97
CA HIS A 16 -32.89 -27.55 6.06
C HIS A 16 -31.63 -26.84 5.58
N ILE A 17 -31.74 -25.57 5.20
CA ILE A 17 -30.62 -24.66 5.07
C ILE A 17 -30.25 -24.24 6.50
N ALA A 18 -29.40 -25.02 7.15
CA ALA A 18 -28.74 -24.60 8.38
C ALA A 18 -27.56 -23.70 8.01
N GLY A 19 -27.85 -22.48 7.63
CA GLY A 19 -26.88 -21.38 7.54
C GLY A 19 -26.93 -20.58 8.81
N CYS A 20 -26.48 -21.12 9.93
CA CYS A 20 -26.11 -20.29 11.09
C CYS A 20 -24.71 -19.75 10.89
N SER A 21 -24.59 -18.64 10.16
CA SER A 21 -23.50 -17.69 10.41
C SER A 21 -23.88 -17.00 11.73
N VAL A 22 -23.25 -17.39 12.82
CA VAL A 22 -23.24 -16.58 14.03
C VAL A 22 -22.36 -15.38 13.68
N GLU A 23 -22.99 -14.30 13.19
CA GLU A 23 -22.38 -12.98 13.16
C GLU A 23 -22.05 -12.64 14.62
N LYS A 24 -20.76 -12.66 14.96
CA LYS A 24 -20.32 -11.96 16.17
C LYS A 24 -20.78 -10.52 16.02
N PRO A 25 -21.40 -9.92 17.04
CA PRO A 25 -21.78 -8.52 16.96
C PRO A 25 -20.53 -7.70 16.67
N THR A 26 -20.58 -6.89 15.63
CA THR A 26 -19.54 -5.90 15.27
C THR A 26 -19.24 -5.07 16.50
N GLN A 27 -18.01 -5.14 16.98
CA GLN A 27 -17.62 -4.44 18.19
C GLN A 27 -17.28 -3.01 17.79
N ASN A 28 -18.17 -2.06 18.17
CA ASN A 28 -17.81 -0.65 18.10
C ASN A 28 -16.70 -0.41 19.15
N ILE A 29 -15.47 -0.17 18.66
CA ILE A 29 -14.28 -0.08 19.51
C ILE A 29 -13.96 1.39 19.81
N ALA A 30 -13.43 1.65 21.00
CA ALA A 30 -12.89 2.96 21.34
C ALA A 30 -11.51 3.16 20.72
N TYR A 31 -11.21 4.40 20.33
CA TYR A 31 -9.90 4.81 19.85
C TYR A 31 -9.38 6.02 20.63
N THR A 32 -8.07 6.25 20.53
CA THR A 32 -7.40 7.43 21.08
C THR A 32 -6.76 8.21 19.93
N GLU A 33 -7.03 9.52 19.84
CA GLU A 33 -6.33 10.41 18.92
C GLU A 33 -4.93 10.71 19.48
N LEU A 34 -3.89 10.36 18.73
CA LEU A 34 -2.50 10.65 19.09
C LEU A 34 -2.05 12.04 18.62
N GLY A 35 -2.81 12.65 17.70
CA GLY A 35 -2.59 14.00 17.19
C GLY A 35 -2.10 14.03 15.73
N VAL A 36 -1.83 15.26 15.27
CA VAL A 36 -1.35 15.57 13.90
C VAL A 36 0.07 16.13 14.02
N PRO A 37 1.13 15.28 14.00
CA PRO A 37 2.51 15.71 14.27
C PRO A 37 3.02 16.76 13.26
N SER A 38 2.64 16.63 11.99
CA SER A 38 3.06 17.53 10.90
C SER A 38 2.31 18.87 10.85
N SER A 39 1.37 19.15 11.79
CA SER A 39 0.53 20.35 11.77
C SER A 39 1.30 21.67 11.88
N SER A 40 2.45 21.67 12.56
CA SER A 40 3.30 22.85 12.67
C SER A 40 4.00 23.20 11.35
N ARG A 41 4.30 22.21 10.50
CA ARG A 41 4.92 22.41 9.20
C ARG A 41 3.90 22.77 8.13
N TYR A 42 2.75 22.11 8.17
CA TYR A 42 1.67 22.29 7.20
C TYR A 42 0.39 22.74 7.92
N PRO A 43 0.22 24.03 8.24
CA PRO A 43 -0.88 24.50 9.12
C PRO A 43 -2.27 24.35 8.51
N ASP A 44 -2.38 24.29 7.17
CA ASP A 44 -3.66 24.43 6.48
C ASP A 44 -4.40 23.10 6.21
N GLY A 45 -3.98 21.98 6.80
CA GLY A 45 -4.66 20.68 6.65
C GLY A 45 -4.60 20.10 5.24
N ILE A 46 -3.56 20.45 4.50
CA ILE A 46 -3.33 20.01 3.12
C ILE A 46 -2.89 18.55 3.03
N ARG A 47 -2.89 18.01 1.82
CA ARG A 47 -2.48 16.65 1.48
C ARG A 47 -1.09 16.26 2.03
N ALA A 48 -0.15 17.20 2.10
CA ALA A 48 1.19 16.97 2.65
C ALA A 48 1.22 16.48 4.10
N ARG A 49 0.11 16.64 4.87
CA ARG A 49 -0.03 16.05 6.21
C ARG A 49 -0.37 14.56 6.19
N CYS A 50 -0.89 14.04 5.08
CA CYS A 50 -1.41 12.69 5.01
C CYS A 50 -0.34 11.66 5.38
N PRO A 51 -0.63 10.73 6.30
CA PRO A 51 0.29 9.65 6.68
C PRO A 51 0.19 8.54 5.63
N TRP A 52 0.97 8.70 4.54
CA TRP A 52 0.93 7.80 3.39
C TRP A 52 1.29 6.36 3.75
N ASP A 53 2.28 6.23 4.64
CA ASP A 53 2.70 4.96 5.19
C ASP A 53 3.12 5.12 6.64
N MET A 54 2.97 4.06 7.41
CA MET A 54 3.37 3.98 8.80
C MET A 54 4.02 2.64 9.08
N ILE A 55 5.11 2.67 9.85
CA ILE A 55 5.82 1.47 10.25
C ILE A 55 6.28 1.55 11.70
N VAL A 56 6.19 0.44 12.42
CA VAL A 56 6.81 0.33 13.74
C VAL A 56 8.21 -0.26 13.59
N TRP A 57 9.20 0.48 14.08
CA TRP A 57 10.61 0.10 14.08
C TRP A 57 11.29 0.52 15.40
N GLU A 58 11.99 -0.41 16.04
CA GLU A 58 12.76 -0.16 17.28
C GLU A 58 12.00 0.66 18.34
N GLY A 59 10.74 0.28 18.61
CA GLY A 59 9.90 0.93 19.64
C GLY A 59 9.36 2.30 19.28
N ASN A 60 9.44 2.71 18.01
CA ASN A 60 8.84 3.94 17.49
C ASN A 60 7.91 3.62 16.32
N LEU A 61 6.81 4.37 16.21
CA LEU A 61 5.93 4.41 15.05
C LEU A 61 6.38 5.57 14.15
N TYR A 62 6.99 5.26 13.00
CA TYR A 62 7.39 6.24 12.00
C TYR A 62 6.26 6.53 11.02
N ILE A 63 6.19 7.79 10.56
CA ILE A 63 5.16 8.27 9.63
C ILE A 63 5.84 8.96 8.45
N GLY A 64 5.49 8.52 7.24
CA GLY A 64 5.77 9.22 5.99
C GLY A 64 4.72 10.30 5.72
N GLY A 65 5.05 11.27 4.91
CA GLY A 65 4.18 12.39 4.53
C GLY A 65 4.77 13.17 3.36
N GLY A 66 4.25 14.38 3.11
CA GLY A 66 4.65 15.21 1.99
C GLY A 66 3.69 15.13 0.81
N ASP A 67 4.00 15.91 -0.23
CA ASP A 67 3.19 15.99 -1.46
C ASP A 67 4.07 16.52 -2.60
N TYR A 68 4.53 15.64 -3.47
CA TYR A 68 5.38 16.00 -4.59
C TYR A 68 4.61 16.74 -5.69
N ASP A 69 3.29 16.59 -5.79
CA ASP A 69 2.46 17.30 -6.77
C ASP A 69 2.40 18.82 -6.48
N THR A 70 2.61 19.21 -5.22
CA THR A 70 2.57 20.63 -4.77
C THR A 70 3.91 21.17 -4.33
N ASN A 71 5.00 20.42 -4.52
CA ASN A 71 6.37 20.78 -4.09
C ASN A 71 6.40 21.09 -2.58
N ALA A 72 5.88 20.18 -1.75
CA ALA A 72 5.73 20.42 -0.31
C ALA A 72 7.02 20.20 0.50
N GLY A 73 8.12 19.84 -0.16
CA GLY A 73 9.40 19.56 0.50
C GLY A 73 10.13 20.77 1.07
N PRO A 74 11.14 20.55 1.87
CA PRO A 74 11.59 19.30 2.46
C PRO A 74 10.60 18.73 3.47
N VAL A 75 10.57 17.40 3.65
CA VAL A 75 9.58 16.68 4.47
C VAL A 75 10.17 16.27 5.82
N ASP A 76 9.37 16.41 6.88
CA ASP A 76 9.69 15.89 8.20
C ASP A 76 9.20 14.44 8.33
N ILE A 77 10.08 13.54 8.78
CA ILE A 77 9.70 12.20 9.22
C ILE A 77 9.43 12.26 10.72
N TRP A 78 8.20 12.01 11.09
CA TRP A 78 7.77 12.03 12.49
C TRP A 78 7.82 10.62 13.09
N ALA A 79 8.16 10.55 14.37
CA ALA A 79 8.15 9.31 15.13
C ALA A 79 7.38 9.49 16.45
N TYR A 80 6.53 8.51 16.75
CA TYR A 80 5.86 8.39 18.03
C TYR A 80 6.53 7.30 18.85
N ASN A 81 7.12 7.68 19.98
CA ASN A 81 7.75 6.72 20.86
C ASN A 81 6.70 5.93 21.64
N LEU A 82 6.67 4.62 21.48
CA LEU A 82 5.63 3.73 22.01
C LEU A 82 5.72 3.55 23.53
N GLU A 83 6.89 3.74 24.13
CA GLU A 83 7.09 3.64 25.57
C GLU A 83 6.67 4.92 26.28
N THR A 84 7.13 6.09 25.78
CA THR A 84 6.87 7.39 26.43
C THR A 84 5.57 8.04 25.98
N ASN A 85 4.95 7.53 24.94
CA ASN A 85 3.72 8.08 24.32
C ASN A 85 3.91 9.54 23.86
N THR A 86 5.04 9.85 23.22
CA THR A 86 5.35 11.22 22.78
C THR A 86 5.81 11.27 21.33
N TRP A 87 5.39 12.34 20.64
CA TRP A 87 5.87 12.65 19.29
C TRP A 87 7.23 13.38 19.33
N HIS A 88 8.07 13.07 18.34
CA HIS A 88 9.27 13.86 18.04
C HIS A 88 9.52 13.87 16.53
N ASN A 89 10.16 14.91 16.03
CA ASN A 89 10.69 14.94 14.68
C ASN A 89 11.93 14.05 14.64
N SER A 90 11.88 12.96 13.88
CA SER A 90 12.99 12.02 13.71
C SER A 90 14.03 12.52 12.71
N GLY A 91 13.66 13.44 11.83
CA GLY A 91 14.55 14.05 10.85
C GLY A 91 13.79 14.75 9.74
N THR A 92 14.46 15.63 9.01
CA THR A 92 13.94 16.31 7.84
C THR A 92 14.72 15.88 6.62
N VAL A 93 14.03 15.39 5.60
CA VAL A 93 14.64 14.94 4.34
C VAL A 93 14.40 15.95 3.22
N PRO A 94 15.41 16.27 2.38
CA PRO A 94 15.29 17.24 1.30
C PRO A 94 14.63 16.65 0.04
N ASP A 95 13.50 15.97 0.24
CA ASP A 95 12.59 15.48 -0.79
C ASP A 95 11.18 16.02 -0.51
N GLU A 96 10.29 15.92 -1.48
CA GLU A 96 8.95 16.49 -1.40
C GLU A 96 7.92 15.51 -0.82
N GLU A 97 8.26 14.21 -0.82
CA GLU A 97 7.40 13.19 -0.23
C GLU A 97 8.21 11.97 0.24
N VAL A 98 7.81 11.39 1.37
CA VAL A 98 8.12 10.04 1.82
C VAL A 98 6.82 9.25 1.79
N PHE A 99 6.64 8.51 0.72
CA PHE A 99 5.39 7.79 0.44
C PHE A 99 5.33 6.41 1.11
N ARG A 100 6.51 5.85 1.43
CA ARG A 100 6.62 4.45 1.86
C ARG A 100 7.89 4.21 2.67
N PHE A 101 7.82 3.26 3.58
CA PHE A 101 8.96 2.71 4.28
C PHE A 101 9.24 1.28 3.82
N ARG A 102 10.50 0.85 3.94
CA ARG A 102 10.94 -0.52 3.71
C ARG A 102 11.89 -0.98 4.79
N ILE A 103 11.76 -2.25 5.16
CA ILE A 103 12.79 -2.95 5.93
C ILE A 103 13.62 -3.73 4.91
N ILE A 104 14.90 -3.40 4.79
CA ILE A 104 15.84 -4.03 3.87
C ILE A 104 17.03 -4.49 4.70
N GLU A 105 17.39 -5.78 4.61
CA GLU A 105 18.28 -6.41 5.57
C GLU A 105 17.74 -6.15 7.01
N ASP A 106 18.52 -5.50 7.86
CA ASP A 106 18.14 -5.12 9.23
C ASP A 106 18.03 -3.58 9.37
N GLY A 107 17.74 -2.85 8.29
CA GLY A 107 17.65 -1.39 8.25
C GLY A 107 16.28 -0.87 7.84
N LEU A 108 15.85 0.25 8.44
CA LEU A 108 14.67 0.99 8.00
C LEU A 108 15.05 1.99 6.92
N ILE A 109 14.42 1.86 5.76
CA ILE A 109 14.67 2.68 4.56
C ILE A 109 13.44 3.52 4.24
N ALA A 110 13.66 4.78 3.88
CA ALA A 110 12.67 5.68 3.30
C ALA A 110 13.12 6.08 1.88
N PRO A 111 12.49 5.56 0.81
CA PRO A 111 12.67 6.07 -0.54
C PRO A 111 12.25 7.54 -0.62
N GLY A 112 13.04 8.38 -1.28
CA GLY A 112 12.77 9.81 -1.44
C GLY A 112 12.11 10.10 -2.79
N ILE A 113 11.09 10.94 -2.78
CA ILE A 113 10.36 11.32 -3.99
C ILE A 113 10.56 12.82 -4.22
N ASP A 114 11.00 13.15 -5.44
CA ASP A 114 11.21 14.50 -5.97
C ASP A 114 12.13 15.35 -5.08
N SER A 115 13.42 15.13 -5.29
CA SER A 115 14.44 15.85 -4.55
C SER A 115 14.32 17.36 -4.76
N THR A 116 14.33 18.13 -3.68
CA THR A 116 14.42 19.60 -3.71
C THR A 116 15.77 20.12 -4.21
N GLU A 117 16.67 19.21 -4.60
CA GLU A 117 17.97 19.49 -5.22
C GLU A 117 17.87 19.34 -6.76
N ASP A 118 19.01 19.07 -7.44
CA ASP A 118 18.96 18.73 -8.88
C ASP A 118 18.49 17.27 -9.08
N TRP A 119 18.03 16.92 -10.29
CA TRP A 119 17.52 15.61 -10.65
C TRP A 119 18.56 14.67 -11.29
N THR A 120 19.85 14.95 -11.11
CA THR A 120 20.93 14.10 -11.62
C THR A 120 20.92 12.75 -10.91
N TYR A 121 20.64 12.76 -9.61
CA TYR A 121 20.52 11.57 -8.77
C TYR A 121 19.28 11.65 -7.88
N GLY A 122 18.60 10.52 -7.69
CA GLY A 122 17.56 10.33 -6.69
C GLY A 122 18.13 9.95 -5.34
N ASN A 123 17.30 10.10 -4.31
CA ASN A 123 17.65 9.86 -2.92
C ASN A 123 16.94 8.64 -2.34
N TYR A 124 17.55 8.06 -1.33
CA TYR A 124 16.88 7.30 -0.30
C TYR A 124 17.56 7.59 1.05
N TYR A 125 16.89 7.26 2.11
CA TYR A 125 17.34 7.52 3.47
C TYR A 125 17.32 6.23 4.27
N GLU A 126 18.38 6.01 5.04
CA GLU A 126 18.53 4.87 5.93
C GLU A 126 18.57 5.37 7.38
N LEU A 127 17.79 4.76 8.26
CA LEU A 127 17.81 5.07 9.68
C LEU A 127 18.97 4.35 10.35
N VAL A 128 20.02 5.11 10.70
CA VAL A 128 21.22 4.58 11.33
C VAL A 128 21.41 5.25 12.69
N ASN A 129 21.41 4.48 13.77
CA ASN A 129 21.57 4.98 15.14
C ASN A 129 20.59 6.12 15.50
N GLY A 130 19.36 6.06 14.98
CA GLY A 130 18.33 7.07 15.23
C GLY A 130 18.41 8.32 14.36
N GLU A 131 19.30 8.37 13.37
CA GLU A 131 19.44 9.48 12.43
C GLU A 131 19.24 9.01 10.98
N TRP A 132 18.54 9.81 10.16
CA TRP A 132 18.33 9.53 8.75
C TRP A 132 19.55 9.90 7.92
N THR A 133 20.30 8.89 7.48
CA THR A 133 21.45 9.03 6.60
C THR A 133 21.01 9.09 5.15
N LYS A 134 21.32 10.18 4.45
CA LYS A 134 21.01 10.39 3.04
C LYS A 134 21.96 9.64 2.13
N HIS A 135 21.42 8.89 1.18
CA HIS A 135 22.11 8.28 0.06
C HIS A 135 21.61 8.91 -1.25
N ARG A 136 22.50 9.57 -1.99
CA ARG A 136 22.22 10.22 -3.27
C ARG A 136 22.98 9.52 -4.40
N THR A 137 22.56 8.30 -4.73
CA THR A 137 23.34 7.38 -5.57
C THR A 137 22.56 6.80 -6.76
N ILE A 138 21.26 7.12 -6.92
CA ILE A 138 20.39 6.54 -7.94
C ILE A 138 20.38 7.44 -9.19
N PRO A 139 21.02 7.05 -10.32
CA PRO A 139 21.14 7.92 -11.48
C PRO A 139 19.77 8.24 -12.12
N SER A 140 19.50 9.51 -12.38
CA SER A 140 18.25 10.01 -13.00
C SER A 140 16.97 9.62 -12.26
N GLY A 141 17.05 9.21 -10.99
CA GLY A 141 15.91 8.81 -10.17
C GLY A 141 15.23 10.04 -9.56
N VAL A 142 14.46 10.78 -10.35
CA VAL A 142 13.70 11.94 -9.86
C VAL A 142 12.79 11.54 -8.73
N HIS A 143 12.04 10.46 -8.94
CA HIS A 143 11.23 9.85 -7.89
C HIS A 143 11.75 8.44 -7.61
N ASN A 144 12.00 8.11 -6.36
CA ASN A 144 12.24 6.75 -5.92
C ASN A 144 10.97 6.26 -5.19
N PHE A 145 10.10 5.54 -5.90
CA PHE A 145 8.80 5.15 -5.38
C PHE A 145 8.86 3.91 -4.49
N ASP A 146 9.79 3.00 -4.78
CA ASP A 146 9.87 1.73 -4.07
C ASP A 146 11.29 1.14 -4.11
N MET A 147 11.64 0.39 -3.06
CA MET A 147 12.90 -0.34 -2.98
C MET A 147 12.65 -1.74 -2.46
N VAL A 148 13.37 -2.72 -3.00
CA VAL A 148 13.29 -4.12 -2.59
C VAL A 148 14.63 -4.82 -2.77
N GLU A 149 14.96 -5.72 -1.86
CA GLU A 149 16.06 -6.65 -2.03
C GLU A 149 15.57 -7.93 -2.71
N PHE A 150 16.31 -8.39 -3.71
CA PHE A 150 16.03 -9.64 -4.39
C PHE A 150 17.33 -10.23 -4.98
N ASP A 151 17.59 -11.51 -4.70
CA ASP A 151 18.75 -12.27 -5.20
C ASP A 151 20.10 -11.55 -4.97
N GLY A 152 20.25 -10.94 -3.79
CA GLY A 152 21.48 -10.20 -3.40
C GLY A 152 21.65 -8.85 -4.11
N TRP A 153 20.63 -8.35 -4.77
CA TRP A 153 20.59 -7.02 -5.36
C TRP A 153 19.54 -6.14 -4.69
N LEU A 154 19.89 -4.87 -4.50
CA LEU A 154 18.96 -3.83 -4.09
C LEU A 154 18.38 -3.16 -5.34
N PHE A 155 17.06 -3.26 -5.54
CA PHE A 155 16.34 -2.66 -6.66
C PHE A 155 15.59 -1.41 -6.23
N CYS A 156 15.48 -0.42 -7.15
CA CYS A 156 14.67 0.78 -7.03
C CYS A 156 13.67 0.87 -8.16
N GLY A 157 12.39 1.11 -7.83
CA GLY A 157 11.34 1.50 -8.77
C GLY A 157 11.25 3.01 -8.85
N LEU A 158 11.44 3.57 -10.05
CA LEU A 158 11.71 4.98 -10.24
C LEU A 158 10.67 5.70 -11.11
N GLY A 159 10.53 7.00 -10.90
CA GLY A 159 10.07 7.95 -11.91
C GLY A 159 11.30 8.61 -12.54
N VAL A 160 11.42 8.50 -13.86
CA VAL A 160 12.60 8.96 -14.59
C VAL A 160 12.21 9.86 -15.77
N PRO A 161 13.13 10.72 -16.26
CA PRO A 161 12.95 11.45 -17.51
C PRO A 161 12.76 10.51 -18.70
N THR A 162 12.06 11.01 -19.71
CA THR A 162 11.88 10.37 -21.01
C THR A 162 13.18 9.76 -21.57
N GLY A 163 13.10 8.56 -22.12
CA GLY A 163 14.23 7.85 -22.70
C GLY A 163 15.15 7.17 -21.69
N LYS A 164 14.74 7.05 -20.42
CA LYS A 164 15.44 6.31 -19.37
C LYS A 164 14.64 5.09 -18.90
N TYR A 165 15.34 4.10 -18.37
CA TYR A 165 14.68 2.94 -17.72
C TYR A 165 14.32 3.27 -16.28
N PRO A 166 13.09 2.97 -15.86
CA PRO A 166 12.58 3.33 -14.53
C PRO A 166 12.89 2.28 -13.45
N ILE A 167 13.90 1.47 -13.65
CA ILE A 167 14.40 0.53 -12.65
C ILE A 167 15.92 0.66 -12.59
N ALA A 168 16.45 0.75 -11.39
CA ALA A 168 17.88 0.67 -11.12
C ALA A 168 18.17 -0.43 -10.11
N ARG A 169 19.39 -0.98 -10.13
CA ARG A 169 19.85 -1.96 -9.16
C ARG A 169 21.27 -1.69 -8.69
N SER A 170 21.54 -2.10 -7.44
CA SER A 170 22.85 -2.05 -6.79
C SER A 170 23.25 -3.44 -6.31
N GLY A 171 24.49 -3.82 -6.54
CA GLY A 171 25.12 -5.03 -5.97
C GLY A 171 26.18 -4.72 -4.91
N ASP A 172 26.21 -3.47 -4.41
CA ASP A 172 27.20 -2.99 -3.44
C ASP A 172 26.54 -2.23 -2.28
N ASN A 173 25.34 -2.68 -1.89
CA ASN A 173 24.55 -2.12 -0.80
C ASN A 173 24.26 -0.61 -1.00
N GLY A 174 23.76 -0.26 -2.18
CA GLY A 174 23.30 1.10 -2.50
C GLY A 174 24.40 2.15 -2.74
N LYS A 175 25.66 1.75 -2.77
CA LYS A 175 26.77 2.71 -3.03
C LYS A 175 26.77 3.16 -4.49
N THR A 176 26.49 2.24 -5.41
CA THR A 176 26.33 2.55 -6.82
C THR A 176 25.10 1.84 -7.39
N PHE A 177 24.39 2.50 -8.30
CA PHE A 177 23.26 1.92 -9.02
C PHE A 177 23.49 1.96 -10.53
N SER A 178 22.96 0.96 -11.22
CA SER A 178 22.88 0.92 -12.67
C SER A 178 21.46 0.67 -13.15
N ALA A 179 21.05 1.30 -14.24
CA ALA A 179 19.75 1.09 -14.84
C ALA A 179 19.61 -0.38 -15.28
N VAL A 180 18.38 -0.92 -15.16
CA VAL A 180 18.03 -2.27 -15.60
C VAL A 180 17.17 -2.16 -16.84
N GLU A 181 17.55 -2.87 -17.91
CA GLU A 181 16.81 -2.90 -19.16
C GLU A 181 15.48 -3.62 -19.01
N MET A 182 14.48 -3.14 -19.76
CA MET A 182 13.13 -3.71 -19.81
C MET A 182 12.80 -4.10 -21.25
N TYR A 183 12.18 -5.28 -21.42
CA TYR A 183 11.86 -5.84 -22.74
C TYR A 183 10.38 -6.21 -22.84
N LYS A 184 9.76 -5.85 -23.98
CA LYS A 184 8.41 -6.29 -24.34
C LYS A 184 8.45 -7.00 -25.70
N ASN A 185 7.97 -8.25 -25.75
CA ASN A 185 8.02 -9.10 -26.94
C ASN A 185 9.45 -9.27 -27.54
N GLY A 186 10.46 -9.36 -26.69
CA GLY A 186 11.87 -9.54 -27.09
C GLY A 186 12.54 -8.26 -27.62
N VAL A 187 11.90 -7.09 -27.51
CA VAL A 187 12.43 -5.80 -27.92
C VAL A 187 12.57 -4.90 -26.70
N PRO A 188 13.68 -4.15 -26.53
CA PRO A 188 13.78 -3.14 -25.48
C PRO A 188 12.61 -2.16 -25.57
N ILE A 189 12.05 -1.77 -24.42
CA ILE A 189 11.00 -0.75 -24.41
C ILE A 189 11.57 0.60 -24.86
N ASP A 190 10.80 1.32 -25.66
CA ASP A 190 11.11 2.70 -26.03
C ASP A 190 10.25 3.66 -25.18
N THR A 191 10.90 4.41 -24.30
CA THR A 191 10.26 5.42 -23.46
C THR A 191 10.46 6.84 -23.96
N SER A 192 11.08 7.03 -25.15
CA SER A 192 11.48 8.34 -25.66
C SER A 192 10.32 9.27 -26.02
N GLY A 193 9.12 8.72 -26.26
CA GLY A 193 7.91 9.45 -26.57
C GLY A 193 6.93 9.58 -25.41
N SER A 194 7.29 9.13 -24.20
CA SER A 194 6.37 9.09 -23.06
C SER A 194 6.59 10.28 -22.12
N GLU A 195 5.53 10.99 -21.75
CA GLU A 195 5.56 12.05 -20.75
C GLU A 195 5.87 11.49 -19.36
N PHE A 196 5.28 10.33 -19.04
CA PHE A 196 5.46 9.63 -17.77
C PHE A 196 6.13 8.28 -17.98
N VAL A 197 7.20 8.00 -17.20
CA VAL A 197 7.93 6.74 -17.20
C VAL A 197 8.19 6.36 -15.74
N ARG A 198 7.37 5.47 -15.18
CA ARG A 198 7.36 5.21 -13.72
C ARG A 198 7.19 3.73 -13.40
N VAL A 199 7.93 3.27 -12.41
CA VAL A 199 7.69 2.01 -11.69
C VAL A 199 7.32 2.39 -10.25
N TYR A 200 6.05 2.33 -9.94
CA TYR A 200 5.56 2.68 -8.60
C TYR A 200 5.75 1.57 -7.58
N ASP A 201 5.74 0.33 -8.03
CA ASP A 201 5.77 -0.82 -7.14
C ASP A 201 6.75 -1.89 -7.63
N LEU A 202 7.58 -2.33 -6.70
CA LEU A 202 8.36 -3.55 -6.78
C LEU A 202 7.85 -4.52 -5.71
N PHE A 203 7.78 -5.80 -6.04
CA PHE A 203 7.40 -6.82 -5.07
C PHE A 203 7.89 -8.20 -5.46
N VAL A 204 8.13 -9.04 -4.46
CA VAL A 204 8.51 -10.43 -4.64
C VAL A 204 7.27 -11.30 -4.42
N PHE A 205 7.06 -12.29 -5.28
CA PHE A 205 6.04 -13.30 -5.14
C PHE A 205 6.57 -14.63 -5.71
N GLU A 206 6.46 -15.74 -4.96
CA GLU A 206 6.92 -17.07 -5.33
C GLU A 206 8.35 -17.07 -5.93
N ASP A 207 9.30 -16.46 -5.22
CA ASP A 207 10.71 -16.36 -5.64
C ASP A 207 10.94 -15.59 -6.96
N ALA A 208 10.00 -14.77 -7.40
CA ALA A 208 10.15 -13.91 -8.55
C ALA A 208 9.93 -12.43 -8.19
N LEU A 209 10.77 -11.55 -8.76
CA LEU A 209 10.63 -10.11 -8.60
C LEU A 209 9.78 -9.54 -9.74
N TYR A 210 8.78 -8.75 -9.37
CA TYR A 210 7.86 -8.07 -10.28
C TYR A 210 7.97 -6.55 -10.17
N ALA A 211 7.71 -5.87 -11.29
CA ALA A 211 7.63 -4.42 -11.39
C ALA A 211 6.32 -3.99 -12.04
N ALA A 212 5.56 -3.14 -11.36
CA ALA A 212 4.37 -2.50 -11.90
C ALA A 212 4.79 -1.22 -12.67
N PHE A 213 4.77 -1.30 -13.98
CA PHE A 213 5.24 -0.25 -14.88
C PHE A 213 4.08 0.56 -15.44
N TYR A 214 4.26 1.87 -15.39
CA TYR A 214 3.30 2.86 -15.84
C TYR A 214 3.98 3.83 -16.81
N TYR A 215 3.45 3.99 -18.02
CA TYR A 215 4.00 4.89 -19.01
C TYR A 215 2.93 5.37 -20.00
N GLY A 216 3.20 6.44 -20.70
CA GLY A 216 2.35 7.00 -21.74
C GLY A 216 2.13 8.50 -21.59
N ASP A 217 1.32 9.06 -22.48
CA ASP A 217 0.91 10.45 -22.51
C ASP A 217 -0.62 10.54 -22.28
N SER A 218 -1.37 10.53 -23.40
CA SER A 218 -2.85 10.59 -23.37
C SER A 218 -3.52 9.27 -23.03
N GLU A 219 -2.88 8.15 -23.37
CA GLU A 219 -3.30 6.81 -23.01
C GLU A 219 -2.24 6.18 -22.14
N LEU A 220 -2.58 5.95 -20.88
CA LEU A 220 -1.69 5.37 -19.90
C LEU A 220 -1.72 3.86 -20.03
N VAL A 221 -0.54 3.26 -20.10
CA VAL A 221 -0.33 1.83 -20.16
C VAL A 221 0.17 1.33 -18.82
N TYR A 222 -0.42 0.25 -18.36
CA TYR A 222 -0.09 -0.41 -17.11
C TYR A 222 0.30 -1.84 -17.39
N ASP A 223 1.58 -2.11 -17.34
CA ASP A 223 2.16 -3.41 -17.63
C ASP A 223 2.84 -3.99 -16.38
N LEU A 224 2.79 -5.31 -16.25
CA LEU A 224 3.60 -6.04 -15.29
C LEU A 224 4.82 -6.62 -15.98
N TYR A 225 5.97 -6.46 -15.36
CA TYR A 225 7.23 -7.02 -15.78
C TYR A 225 7.78 -7.95 -14.71
N ARG A 226 8.41 -9.04 -15.13
CA ARG A 226 9.09 -9.98 -14.25
C ARG A 226 10.60 -9.92 -14.49
N TYR A 227 11.37 -9.97 -13.43
CA TYR A 227 12.82 -10.01 -13.51
C TYR A 227 13.30 -11.41 -13.91
N GLU A 228 14.10 -11.52 -14.99
CA GLU A 228 14.67 -12.75 -15.53
C GLU A 228 16.07 -12.46 -16.08
N ASP A 229 17.07 -13.27 -15.72
CA ASP A 229 18.43 -13.23 -16.30
C ASP A 229 19.07 -11.83 -16.37
N GLY A 230 18.79 -10.97 -15.40
CA GLY A 230 19.41 -9.64 -15.32
C GLY A 230 18.62 -8.49 -15.95
N ILE A 231 17.46 -8.74 -16.54
CA ILE A 231 16.56 -7.77 -17.19
C ILE A 231 15.12 -7.94 -16.69
N PHE A 232 14.26 -6.94 -16.97
CA PHE A 232 12.84 -7.10 -16.77
C PHE A 232 12.13 -7.43 -18.07
N VAL A 233 11.35 -8.51 -18.09
CA VAL A 233 10.60 -8.99 -19.24
C VAL A 233 9.11 -8.76 -19.00
N PHE A 234 8.41 -8.26 -20.01
CA PHE A 234 6.95 -8.10 -19.96
C PHE A 234 6.28 -9.44 -19.63
N ASP A 235 5.50 -9.43 -18.58
CA ASP A 235 4.75 -10.59 -18.12
C ASP A 235 3.30 -10.54 -18.59
N ASN A 236 2.55 -9.52 -18.22
CA ASN A 236 1.17 -9.35 -18.66
C ASN A 236 0.61 -7.93 -18.42
N GLN A 237 -0.61 -7.69 -18.92
CA GLN A 237 -1.35 -6.45 -18.71
C GLN A 237 -2.32 -6.55 -17.51
N TRP A 238 -1.86 -7.13 -16.42
CA TRP A 238 -2.70 -7.42 -15.25
C TRP A 238 -3.32 -6.16 -14.64
N TYR A 239 -2.59 -5.08 -14.69
CA TYR A 239 -2.97 -3.83 -14.09
C TYR A 239 -4.24 -3.24 -14.68
N GLN A 240 -4.48 -3.43 -15.98
CA GLN A 240 -5.74 -3.07 -16.62
C GLN A 240 -6.92 -3.89 -16.09
N LYS A 241 -6.68 -5.11 -15.61
CA LYS A 241 -7.71 -5.99 -15.07
C LYS A 241 -8.11 -5.63 -13.64
N ILE A 242 -7.17 -5.13 -12.82
CA ILE A 242 -7.43 -4.78 -11.42
C ILE A 242 -7.63 -3.28 -11.21
N HIS A 243 -7.34 -2.48 -12.22
CA HIS A 243 -7.38 -1.03 -12.15
C HIS A 243 -8.79 -0.47 -12.36
N GLN A 244 -9.75 -0.82 -11.51
CA GLN A 244 -11.03 -0.11 -11.41
C GLN A 244 -10.98 0.83 -10.22
N VAL A 245 -10.28 1.93 -10.39
CA VAL A 245 -9.84 2.80 -9.32
C VAL A 245 -10.94 3.59 -8.68
N LYS A 246 -11.03 3.53 -7.37
CA LYS A 246 -11.64 4.57 -6.54
C LYS A 246 -10.63 5.62 -6.05
N PHE A 247 -9.34 5.42 -6.29
CA PHE A 247 -8.28 6.39 -5.98
C PHE A 247 -7.80 7.07 -7.25
N SER A 248 -7.92 8.40 -7.28
CA SER A 248 -7.22 9.21 -8.25
C SER A 248 -5.77 9.31 -7.81
N ASN A 249 -4.81 8.83 -8.48
CA ASN A 249 -3.38 9.11 -8.46
C ASN A 249 -2.41 8.13 -7.80
N HIS A 250 -2.81 7.17 -6.97
CA HIS A 250 -1.86 6.20 -6.42
C HIS A 250 -2.27 4.77 -6.71
N ILE A 251 -1.36 4.04 -7.22
CA ILE A 251 -1.65 2.90 -8.05
C ILE A 251 -1.90 1.65 -7.24
N ILE A 252 -1.15 1.41 -6.20
CA ILE A 252 -1.36 0.31 -5.26
C ILE A 252 -1.21 0.88 -3.85
N GLY A 253 -2.26 0.82 -3.03
CA GLY A 253 -2.20 1.20 -1.63
C GLY A 253 -1.26 0.28 -0.86
N GLY A 254 -1.66 -0.95 -0.68
CA GLY A 254 -0.87 -1.99 -0.05
C GLY A 254 -0.72 -3.21 -0.94
N LYS A 255 0.35 -3.98 -0.74
CA LYS A 255 0.59 -5.26 -1.38
C LYS A 255 1.30 -6.19 -0.42
N VAL A 256 0.89 -7.43 -0.35
CA VAL A 256 1.48 -8.38 0.57
C VAL A 256 1.27 -9.82 0.11
N GLU A 257 2.31 -10.64 0.23
CA GLU A 257 2.19 -12.09 0.11
C GLU A 257 1.69 -12.68 1.44
N TYR A 258 0.69 -13.53 1.35
CA TYR A 258 0.16 -14.26 2.49
C TYR A 258 -0.33 -15.64 2.09
N LYS A 259 0.32 -16.68 2.62
CA LYS A 259 -0.03 -18.11 2.43
C LYS A 259 -0.20 -18.49 0.95
N GLY A 260 0.79 -18.17 0.13
CA GLY A 260 0.84 -18.51 -1.29
C GLY A 260 -0.13 -17.72 -2.16
N HIS A 261 -0.60 -16.57 -1.70
CA HIS A 261 -1.36 -15.63 -2.49
C HIS A 261 -0.77 -14.24 -2.35
N MET A 262 -0.71 -13.51 -3.45
CA MET A 262 -0.43 -12.08 -3.43
C MET A 262 -1.74 -11.30 -3.33
N PHE A 263 -1.81 -10.36 -2.41
CA PHE A 263 -2.94 -9.46 -2.20
C PHE A 263 -2.56 -8.03 -2.58
N PHE A 264 -3.49 -7.31 -3.22
CA PHE A 264 -3.31 -5.93 -3.68
C PHE A 264 -4.52 -5.07 -3.31
N THR A 265 -4.27 -3.83 -2.88
CA THR A 265 -5.33 -2.83 -2.71
C THR A 265 -5.29 -1.79 -3.82
N THR A 266 -6.42 -1.57 -4.47
CA THR A 266 -6.62 -0.53 -5.50
C THR A 266 -7.92 0.21 -5.26
N GLY A 267 -8.28 0.46 -4.00
CA GLY A 267 -9.65 0.81 -3.59
C GLY A 267 -10.56 -0.42 -3.48
N TYR A 268 -10.15 -1.54 -4.05
CA TYR A 268 -10.69 -2.88 -3.85
C TYR A 268 -9.56 -3.80 -3.42
N LEU A 269 -9.90 -4.94 -2.84
CA LEU A 269 -8.93 -6.00 -2.55
C LEU A 269 -8.97 -7.07 -3.63
N TYR A 270 -7.81 -7.38 -4.18
CA TYR A 270 -7.62 -8.49 -5.12
C TYR A 270 -6.62 -9.49 -4.56
N ALA A 271 -6.81 -10.76 -4.90
CA ALA A 271 -5.90 -11.85 -4.58
C ALA A 271 -5.59 -12.66 -5.84
N THR A 272 -4.37 -13.14 -5.93
CA THR A 272 -3.89 -14.04 -7.00
C THR A 272 -2.89 -15.04 -6.44
N ASP A 273 -2.85 -16.22 -7.03
CA ASP A 273 -1.86 -17.27 -6.74
C ASP A 273 -0.95 -17.57 -7.95
N ASP A 274 -1.18 -16.91 -9.09
CA ASP A 274 -0.45 -17.17 -10.34
C ASP A 274 -0.09 -15.88 -11.12
N MET A 275 -0.36 -14.69 -10.56
CA MET A 275 -0.18 -13.38 -11.21
C MET A 275 -0.90 -13.21 -12.56
N ALA A 276 -1.72 -14.16 -12.97
CA ALA A 276 -2.49 -14.14 -14.21
C ALA A 276 -4.00 -14.02 -13.98
N ASN A 277 -4.50 -14.67 -12.92
CA ASN A 277 -5.90 -14.70 -12.56
C ASN A 277 -6.13 -13.99 -11.22
N PHE A 278 -7.01 -12.98 -11.22
CA PHE A 278 -7.26 -12.15 -10.03
C PHE A 278 -8.68 -12.36 -9.52
N THR A 279 -8.79 -12.67 -8.24
CA THR A 279 -10.07 -12.79 -7.54
C THR A 279 -10.30 -11.54 -6.72
N ARG A 280 -11.39 -10.81 -6.99
CA ARG A 280 -11.82 -9.71 -6.13
C ARG A 280 -12.41 -10.26 -4.84
N VAL A 281 -11.92 -9.76 -3.71
CA VAL A 281 -12.53 -9.96 -2.39
C VAL A 281 -13.63 -8.92 -2.20
N VAL A 282 -14.84 -9.35 -1.91
CA VAL A 282 -15.99 -8.46 -1.72
C VAL A 282 -16.34 -8.42 -0.24
N PHE A 283 -16.31 -7.22 0.34
CA PHE A 283 -16.77 -6.95 1.70
C PHE A 283 -18.24 -6.50 1.71
N PRO A 284 -18.98 -6.69 2.81
CA PRO A 284 -20.32 -6.11 2.97
C PRO A 284 -20.28 -4.59 2.71
N ASN A 285 -21.33 -4.08 2.05
CA ASN A 285 -21.46 -2.67 1.63
C ASN A 285 -20.38 -2.15 0.66
N ASP A 286 -19.48 -3.02 0.19
CA ASP A 286 -18.43 -2.70 -0.77
C ASP A 286 -17.60 -1.43 -0.39
N PRO A 287 -17.03 -1.36 0.84
CA PRO A 287 -16.26 -0.22 1.27
C PRO A 287 -14.99 -0.04 0.44
N VAL A 288 -14.41 1.14 0.47
CA VAL A 288 -13.07 1.37 -0.09
C VAL A 288 -12.03 0.66 0.77
N VAL A 289 -11.15 -0.11 0.14
CA VAL A 289 -9.99 -0.74 0.79
C VAL A 289 -8.80 0.20 0.67
N TYR A 290 -8.25 0.61 1.79
CA TYR A 290 -7.17 1.60 1.86
C TYR A 290 -5.81 0.96 2.02
N ASP A 291 -5.68 -0.01 2.94
CA ASP A 291 -4.38 -0.61 3.24
C ASP A 291 -4.52 -2.07 3.68
N ILE A 292 -3.41 -2.82 3.58
CA ILE A 292 -3.30 -4.20 4.03
C ILE A 292 -1.94 -4.45 4.66
N GLY A 293 -1.90 -5.38 5.60
CA GLY A 293 -0.64 -5.80 6.21
C GLY A 293 -0.72 -7.18 6.86
N VAL A 294 0.44 -7.83 6.98
CA VAL A 294 0.58 -9.10 7.70
C VAL A 294 1.28 -8.85 9.02
N TYR A 295 0.62 -9.24 10.11
CA TYR A 295 1.15 -9.11 11.47
C TYR A 295 0.86 -10.39 12.24
N ASN A 296 1.88 -10.94 12.91
CA ASN A 296 1.76 -12.18 13.68
C ASN A 296 1.02 -13.29 12.90
N ASP A 297 1.50 -13.59 11.69
CA ASP A 297 0.94 -14.61 10.77
C ASP A 297 -0.57 -14.43 10.48
N SER A 298 -1.06 -13.19 10.52
CA SER A 298 -2.43 -12.85 10.18
C SER A 298 -2.46 -11.68 9.21
N LEU A 299 -3.30 -11.77 8.17
CA LEU A 299 -3.53 -10.69 7.20
C LEU A 299 -4.69 -9.82 7.68
N TYR A 300 -4.47 -8.52 7.72
CA TYR A 300 -5.45 -7.49 8.08
C TYR A 300 -5.69 -6.54 6.92
N VAL A 301 -6.90 -6.02 6.82
CA VAL A 301 -7.35 -5.12 5.76
C VAL A 301 -8.05 -3.92 6.39
N LEU A 302 -7.63 -2.72 6.01
CA LEU A 302 -8.23 -1.46 6.42
C LEU A 302 -9.25 -1.02 5.38
N CYS A 303 -10.48 -0.79 5.82
CA CYS A 303 -11.58 -0.32 4.96
C CYS A 303 -12.20 0.95 5.50
N GLY A 304 -12.78 1.75 4.59
CA GLY A 304 -13.57 2.93 4.93
C GLY A 304 -14.80 3.07 4.05
N GLU A 305 -15.96 3.30 4.66
CA GLU A 305 -17.23 3.51 3.97
C GLU A 305 -17.76 4.91 4.30
N LYS A 306 -17.86 5.80 3.29
CA LYS A 306 -18.43 7.14 3.45
C LYS A 306 -19.93 7.06 3.69
N LYS A 307 -20.42 7.72 4.73
CA LYS A 307 -21.83 7.80 5.10
C LYS A 307 -22.50 9.03 4.49
N GLU A 308 -23.84 9.06 4.52
CA GLU A 308 -24.64 10.17 4.02
C GLU A 308 -24.38 11.50 4.76
N ASP A 309 -24.02 11.43 6.04
CA ASP A 309 -23.69 12.59 6.88
C ASP A 309 -22.25 13.12 6.66
N GLY A 310 -21.49 12.48 5.76
CA GLY A 310 -20.13 12.85 5.44
C GLY A 310 -19.06 12.15 6.30
N THR A 311 -19.43 11.49 7.37
CA THR A 311 -18.51 10.67 8.19
C THR A 311 -18.14 9.36 7.50
N TYR A 312 -17.18 8.64 8.04
CA TYR A 312 -16.74 7.33 7.57
C TYR A 312 -16.95 6.27 8.65
N THR A 313 -17.47 5.11 8.28
CA THR A 313 -17.27 3.89 9.06
C THR A 313 -15.93 3.30 8.66
N ILE A 314 -15.01 3.26 9.60
CA ILE A 314 -13.70 2.66 9.46
C ILE A 314 -13.76 1.27 10.04
N SER A 315 -13.28 0.28 9.31
CA SER A 315 -13.29 -1.11 9.76
C SER A 315 -11.97 -1.81 9.46
N VAL A 316 -11.56 -2.68 10.37
CA VAL A 316 -10.42 -3.59 10.17
C VAL A 316 -10.95 -5.00 10.06
N TRP A 317 -10.52 -5.69 9.02
CA TRP A 317 -10.92 -7.04 8.69
C TRP A 317 -9.73 -8.00 8.83
N LYS A 318 -9.98 -9.18 9.35
CA LYS A 318 -8.97 -10.24 9.48
C LYS A 318 -9.27 -11.38 8.52
N LYS A 319 -8.23 -11.88 7.84
CA LYS A 319 -8.30 -13.02 6.95
C LYS A 319 -8.62 -14.30 7.72
N GLY A 320 -9.66 -14.98 7.30
CA GLY A 320 -10.01 -16.32 7.81
C GLY A 320 -9.24 -17.44 7.09
N ASN A 321 -9.34 -18.65 7.64
CA ASN A 321 -8.56 -19.81 7.15
C ASN A 321 -9.24 -20.60 6.01
N GLN A 322 -10.50 -20.32 5.66
CA GLN A 322 -11.28 -21.21 4.78
C GLN A 322 -11.01 -20.98 3.28
N LYS A 323 -11.25 -19.77 2.80
CA LYS A 323 -11.12 -19.42 1.37
C LYS A 323 -10.30 -18.15 1.22
N VAL A 324 -9.69 -17.93 0.05
CA VAL A 324 -8.94 -16.71 -0.25
C VAL A 324 -9.79 -15.44 0.00
N THR A 325 -11.10 -15.52 -0.23
CA THR A 325 -12.06 -14.42 -0.04
C THR A 325 -12.71 -14.38 1.36
N SER A 326 -12.32 -15.26 2.29
CA SER A 326 -12.93 -15.28 3.63
C SER A 326 -12.26 -14.30 4.56
N PHE A 327 -13.00 -13.27 4.94
CA PHE A 327 -12.60 -12.27 5.94
C PHE A 327 -13.71 -12.11 6.98
N SER A 328 -13.35 -11.77 8.19
CA SER A 328 -14.27 -11.40 9.26
C SER A 328 -13.91 -10.00 9.76
N GLU A 329 -14.93 -9.18 9.98
CA GLU A 329 -14.73 -7.89 10.62
C GLU A 329 -14.23 -8.10 12.05
N LEU A 330 -13.15 -7.41 12.38
CA LEU A 330 -12.55 -7.46 13.70
C LEU A 330 -13.16 -6.41 14.61
N PHE A 331 -13.20 -5.17 14.11
CA PHE A 331 -13.84 -4.03 14.75
C PHE A 331 -14.19 -2.95 13.73
N ASN A 332 -15.03 -2.00 14.14
CA ASN A 332 -15.29 -0.76 13.43
C ASN A 332 -15.50 0.40 14.37
N PHE A 333 -15.44 1.62 13.84
CA PHE A 333 -15.81 2.88 14.51
C PHE A 333 -16.13 3.96 13.46
N SER A 334 -16.73 5.06 13.89
CA SER A 334 -16.99 6.21 13.01
C SER A 334 -15.93 7.29 13.19
N TYR A 335 -15.53 7.93 12.07
CA TYR A 335 -14.60 9.06 12.06
C TYR A 335 -14.94 10.08 10.97
N GLU A 336 -14.43 11.32 11.10
CA GLU A 336 -14.82 12.46 10.25
C GLU A 336 -14.19 12.41 8.86
N ILE A 337 -13.00 11.79 8.71
CA ILE A 337 -12.24 11.68 7.46
C ILE A 337 -11.85 10.23 7.19
N PRO A 338 -11.48 9.87 5.94
CA PRO A 338 -11.12 8.50 5.59
C PRO A 338 -9.79 8.06 6.23
N PRO A 339 -9.57 6.74 6.39
CA PRO A 339 -8.29 6.19 6.74
C PRO A 339 -7.36 6.19 5.51
N LEU A 340 -6.05 6.06 5.72
CA LEU A 340 -5.05 5.93 4.65
C LEU A 340 -4.12 4.74 4.87
N SER A 341 -3.54 4.61 6.05
CA SER A 341 -2.51 3.62 6.35
C SER A 341 -2.80 2.88 7.65
N LEU A 342 -2.28 1.65 7.74
CA LEU A 342 -2.48 0.74 8.86
C LEU A 342 -1.14 0.13 9.27
N THR A 343 -0.84 0.17 10.56
CA THR A 343 0.22 -0.66 11.12
C THR A 343 -0.18 -1.21 12.48
N TRP A 344 0.61 -2.13 13.01
CA TRP A 344 0.32 -2.79 14.27
C TRP A 344 1.58 -3.01 15.10
N HIS A 345 1.40 -2.96 16.40
CA HIS A 345 2.40 -3.36 17.37
C HIS A 345 1.72 -4.00 18.58
N ASP A 346 2.14 -5.21 18.94
CA ASP A 346 1.53 -6.05 19.98
C ASP A 346 0.01 -6.26 19.75
N SER A 347 -0.84 -5.77 20.66
CA SER A 347 -2.31 -5.80 20.56
C SER A 347 -2.91 -4.47 20.10
N THR A 348 -2.10 -3.54 19.59
CA THR A 348 -2.52 -2.19 19.23
C THR A 348 -2.44 -1.96 17.74
N PHE A 349 -3.52 -1.46 17.13
CA PHE A 349 -3.54 -0.96 15.77
C PHE A 349 -3.30 0.55 15.76
N TYR A 350 -2.51 1.02 14.80
CA TYR A 350 -2.32 2.43 14.49
C TYR A 350 -2.89 2.69 13.11
N ILE A 351 -3.77 3.70 13.01
CA ILE A 351 -4.47 4.05 11.77
C ILE A 351 -4.15 5.49 11.44
N GLY A 352 -3.52 5.70 10.29
CA GLY A 352 -3.27 7.02 9.73
C GLY A 352 -4.50 7.53 8.99
N MET A 353 -4.89 8.78 9.27
CA MET A 353 -6.12 9.39 8.75
C MET A 353 -5.79 10.54 7.82
N GLY A 354 -6.50 10.64 6.68
CA GLY A 354 -6.34 11.76 5.78
C GLY A 354 -7.20 11.63 4.53
N ASP A 355 -7.61 12.77 4.01
CA ASP A 355 -8.24 12.89 2.69
C ASP A 355 -7.25 13.51 1.70
N ALA A 356 -6.78 12.71 0.74
CA ALA A 356 -5.83 13.15 -0.26
C ALA A 356 -6.42 14.15 -1.27
N SER A 357 -7.73 14.25 -1.35
CA SER A 357 -8.46 15.06 -2.32
C SER A 357 -8.95 16.40 -1.77
N GLU A 358 -9.01 16.53 -0.44
CA GLU A 358 -9.58 17.71 0.23
C GLU A 358 -8.69 18.21 1.36
N VAL A 359 -8.74 19.52 1.59
CA VAL A 359 -8.16 20.15 2.78
C VAL A 359 -9.04 19.84 3.98
N GLN A 360 -8.50 19.12 4.95
CA GLN A 360 -9.21 18.73 6.17
C GLN A 360 -8.36 19.06 7.40
N GLU A 361 -8.96 19.62 8.42
CA GLU A 361 -8.25 19.98 9.67
C GLU A 361 -7.54 18.76 10.28
N LYS A 362 -8.17 17.60 10.21
CA LYS A 362 -7.67 16.34 10.76
C LYS A 362 -6.77 15.53 9.82
N ASN A 363 -6.43 16.03 8.62
CA ASN A 363 -5.42 15.39 7.79
C ASN A 363 -4.11 15.23 8.58
N GLY A 364 -3.57 14.02 8.58
CA GLY A 364 -2.38 13.67 9.37
C GLY A 364 -2.66 13.17 10.79
N MET A 365 -3.93 13.03 11.17
CA MET A 365 -4.28 12.43 12.47
C MET A 365 -3.85 10.96 12.50
N VAL A 366 -3.31 10.55 13.63
CA VAL A 366 -3.03 9.14 13.92
C VAL A 366 -3.93 8.68 15.05
N LEU A 367 -4.61 7.57 14.81
CA LEU A 367 -5.46 6.92 15.81
C LEU A 367 -4.76 5.69 16.36
N ARG A 368 -4.92 5.47 17.66
CA ARG A 368 -4.55 4.25 18.36
C ARG A 368 -5.81 3.48 18.74
N VAL A 369 -5.86 2.21 18.40
CA VAL A 369 -6.95 1.28 18.74
C VAL A 369 -6.35 0.09 19.49
N ASP A 370 -6.61 -0.01 20.78
CA ASP A 370 -6.21 -1.16 21.59
C ASP A 370 -7.24 -2.28 21.38
N TYR A 371 -6.78 -3.46 20.96
CA TYR A 371 -7.65 -4.59 20.66
C TYR A 371 -7.28 -5.80 21.51
N ASP A 372 -8.09 -6.10 22.48
CA ASP A 372 -7.89 -7.19 23.44
C ASP A 372 -8.41 -8.55 22.95
N GLY A 373 -8.58 -8.78 21.63
CA GLY A 373 -8.78 -10.03 20.89
C GLY A 373 -9.92 -10.94 21.31
#